data_0d175010a607257bd4d7aa86ecf123de
#
_entry.id   0d175010a607257bd4d7aa86ecf123de
#
_cell.length_a   1.000
_cell.length_b   1.000
_cell.length_c   1.000
_cell.angle_alpha   90.00
_cell.angle_beta   90.00
_cell.angle_gamma   90.00
#
_symmetry.space_group_name_H-M   'P 1'
#
loop_
_entity.id
_entity.type
_entity.pdbx_description
1 polymer ?
#
loop_
_entity_poly.entity_id
_entity_poly.type
_entity_poly.pdbx_seq_one_letter_code
_entity_poly.pdbx_strand_id
1 'polypeptide(L)'
;MQDEKVFIDRLLHPKTQHEAFRELLQLYQKPLYNHIRNIVLNHDDTDDVLQNTFIKVFQNIKNFKGKSKLFSWMYRIATNEALSFLQQKAKKQGISNVEAQQKALNKLESDVFFDGDEIQLKLQKAIATLPEKQQLVFKMKYFEELKYEEISEIVDTSVGALKASYHLAVKKIEEYLKVN
;
A
#
# COMPACT_ATOMS: atom_id res chain seq x y z
N MET A 1 -13.48 -10.72 16.19
CA MET A 1 -12.32 -11.24 16.96
C MET A 1 -12.28 -12.75 17.04
N GLN A 2 -13.40 -13.43 17.38
CA GLN A 2 -13.43 -14.90 17.44
C GLN A 2 -13.25 -15.55 16.06
N ASP A 3 -13.87 -15.00 15.03
CA ASP A 3 -13.75 -15.46 13.64
C ASP A 3 -12.33 -15.31 13.07
N GLU A 4 -11.63 -14.20 13.36
CA GLU A 4 -10.26 -13.98 12.89
C GLU A 4 -9.29 -14.98 13.52
N LYS A 5 -9.45 -15.31 14.81
CA LYS A 5 -8.62 -16.31 15.48
C LYS A 5 -8.80 -17.69 14.86
N VAL A 6 -10.04 -18.12 14.63
CA VAL A 6 -10.37 -19.39 13.97
C VAL A 6 -9.77 -19.45 12.56
N PHE A 7 -9.84 -18.33 11.83
CA PHE A 7 -9.24 -18.25 10.50
C PHE A 7 -7.72 -18.36 10.53
N ILE A 8 -7.05 -17.70 11.47
CA ILE A 8 -5.61 -17.82 11.68
C ILE A 8 -5.22 -19.24 12.06
N ASP A 9 -5.96 -19.89 12.96
CA ASP A 9 -5.71 -21.30 13.33
C ASP A 9 -5.79 -22.22 12.12
N ARG A 10 -6.75 -22.01 11.20
CA ARG A 10 -6.84 -22.74 9.93
C ARG A 10 -5.65 -22.48 9.00
N LEU A 11 -5.15 -21.25 8.93
CA LEU A 11 -3.96 -20.88 8.15
C LEU A 11 -2.67 -21.51 8.69
N LEU A 12 -2.62 -21.80 9.98
CA LEU A 12 -1.45 -22.40 10.65
C LEU A 12 -1.49 -23.92 10.62
N HIS A 13 -2.65 -24.54 10.46
CA HIS A 13 -2.80 -25.99 10.54
C HIS A 13 -2.54 -26.66 9.19
N PRO A 14 -1.61 -27.64 9.08
CA PRO A 14 -1.17 -28.23 7.81
C PRO A 14 -2.30 -28.79 6.92
N LYS A 15 -3.36 -29.36 7.53
CA LYS A 15 -4.48 -29.96 6.78
C LYS A 15 -5.44 -28.95 6.17
N THR A 16 -5.54 -27.74 6.73
CA THR A 16 -6.48 -26.69 6.30
C THR A 16 -5.79 -25.47 5.69
N GLN A 17 -4.45 -25.40 5.78
CA GLN A 17 -3.67 -24.23 5.35
C GLN A 17 -3.95 -23.83 3.90
N HIS A 18 -3.94 -24.77 2.97
CA HIS A 18 -4.14 -24.46 1.54
C HIS A 18 -5.54 -23.93 1.23
N GLU A 19 -6.57 -24.49 1.88
CA GLU A 19 -7.95 -24.02 1.74
C GLU A 19 -8.11 -22.64 2.36
N ALA A 20 -7.65 -22.44 3.59
CA ALA A 20 -7.69 -21.15 4.28
C ALA A 20 -6.87 -20.08 3.53
N PHE A 21 -5.74 -20.45 2.92
CA PHE A 21 -4.96 -19.52 2.12
C PHE A 21 -5.68 -19.12 0.81
N ARG A 22 -6.40 -20.03 0.19
CA ARG A 22 -7.25 -19.71 -0.97
C ARG A 22 -8.36 -18.71 -0.60
N GLU A 23 -8.98 -18.90 0.56
CA GLU A 23 -9.96 -17.97 1.11
C GLU A 23 -9.33 -16.59 1.40
N LEU A 24 -8.11 -16.57 1.97
CA LEU A 24 -7.33 -15.34 2.20
C LEU A 24 -7.08 -14.59 0.89
N LEU A 25 -6.67 -15.29 -0.18
CA LEU A 25 -6.48 -14.68 -1.50
C LEU A 25 -7.78 -14.02 -1.99
N GLN A 26 -8.91 -14.71 -1.92
CA GLN A 26 -10.20 -14.17 -2.35
C GLN A 26 -10.61 -12.91 -1.57
N LEU A 27 -10.36 -12.89 -0.26
CA LEU A 27 -10.71 -11.76 0.60
C LEU A 27 -9.81 -10.54 0.40
N TYR A 28 -8.49 -10.77 0.18
CA TYR A 28 -7.50 -9.70 0.27
C TYR A 28 -6.83 -9.33 -1.06
N GLN A 29 -7.05 -10.08 -2.14
CA GLN A 29 -6.45 -9.77 -3.44
C GLN A 29 -6.77 -8.36 -3.90
N LYS A 30 -8.06 -7.99 -3.95
CA LYS A 30 -8.49 -6.67 -4.42
C LYS A 30 -8.06 -5.53 -3.49
N PRO A 31 -8.26 -5.62 -2.15
CA PRO A 31 -7.77 -4.60 -1.24
C PRO A 31 -6.25 -4.40 -1.30
N LEU A 32 -5.46 -5.47 -1.30
CA LEU A 32 -3.99 -5.37 -1.40
C LEU A 32 -3.53 -4.87 -2.76
N TYR A 33 -4.20 -5.28 -3.85
CA TYR A 33 -3.94 -4.72 -5.18
C TYR A 33 -4.10 -3.20 -5.18
N ASN A 34 -5.23 -2.68 -4.68
CA ASN A 34 -5.50 -1.25 -4.63
C ASN A 34 -4.46 -0.52 -3.77
N HIS A 35 -4.10 -1.09 -2.61
CA HIS A 35 -3.07 -0.56 -1.74
C HIS A 35 -1.71 -0.44 -2.46
N ILE A 36 -1.25 -1.52 -3.08
CA ILE A 36 0.01 -1.55 -3.83
C ILE A 36 -0.06 -0.62 -5.04
N ARG A 37 -1.18 -0.60 -5.77
CA ARG A 37 -1.43 0.25 -6.94
C ARG A 37 -1.30 1.74 -6.59
N ASN A 38 -1.81 2.14 -5.44
CA ASN A 38 -1.66 3.50 -4.93
C ASN A 38 -0.18 3.88 -4.68
N ILE A 39 0.68 2.92 -4.36
CA ILE A 39 2.11 3.16 -4.10
C ILE A 39 2.91 3.13 -5.40
N VAL A 40 2.71 2.09 -6.23
CA VAL A 40 3.55 1.76 -7.39
C VAL A 40 3.14 2.51 -8.66
N LEU A 41 1.85 2.87 -8.78
CA LEU A 41 1.26 3.65 -9.89
C LEU A 41 1.29 2.98 -11.28
N ASN A 42 1.65 1.71 -11.39
CA ASN A 42 1.69 0.96 -12.65
C ASN A 42 1.03 -0.41 -12.46
N HIS A 43 0.21 -0.85 -13.42
CA HIS A 43 -0.56 -2.09 -13.33
C HIS A 43 0.34 -3.34 -13.26
N ASP A 44 1.22 -3.51 -14.23
CA ASP A 44 2.09 -4.70 -14.33
C ASP A 44 3.01 -4.83 -13.10
N ASP A 45 3.61 -3.71 -12.69
CA ASP A 45 4.44 -3.65 -11.48
C ASP A 45 3.62 -3.99 -10.22
N THR A 46 2.34 -3.60 -10.18
CA THR A 46 1.43 -3.90 -9.06
C THR A 46 1.14 -5.39 -8.96
N ASP A 47 0.92 -6.06 -10.07
CA ASP A 47 0.69 -7.51 -10.11
C ASP A 47 1.92 -8.28 -9.64
N ASP A 48 3.12 -7.88 -10.07
CA ASP A 48 4.38 -8.47 -9.62
C ASP A 48 4.56 -8.32 -8.11
N VAL A 49 4.33 -7.12 -7.58
CA VAL A 49 4.45 -6.84 -6.13
C VAL A 49 3.38 -7.58 -5.34
N LEU A 50 2.15 -7.68 -5.84
CA LEU A 50 1.05 -8.41 -5.20
C LEU A 50 1.37 -9.90 -5.10
N GLN A 51 1.86 -10.50 -6.18
CA GLN A 51 2.29 -11.90 -6.19
C GLN A 51 3.39 -12.16 -5.16
N ASN A 52 4.43 -11.32 -5.14
CA ASN A 52 5.51 -11.41 -4.16
C ASN A 52 5.01 -11.23 -2.73
N THR A 53 4.06 -10.32 -2.51
CA THR A 53 3.41 -10.11 -1.21
C THR A 53 2.73 -11.39 -0.72
N PHE A 54 1.92 -12.04 -1.55
CA PHE A 54 1.25 -13.29 -1.14
C PHE A 54 2.22 -14.46 -0.93
N ILE A 55 3.29 -14.55 -1.71
CA ILE A 55 4.36 -15.53 -1.47
C ILE A 55 4.97 -15.30 -0.08
N LYS A 56 5.30 -14.05 0.27
CA LYS A 56 5.85 -13.71 1.60
C LYS A 56 4.84 -13.93 2.72
N VAL A 57 3.57 -13.63 2.51
CA VAL A 57 2.50 -13.93 3.48
C VAL A 57 2.46 -15.45 3.74
N PHE A 58 2.42 -16.27 2.69
CA PHE A 58 2.40 -17.73 2.83
C PHE A 58 3.62 -18.28 3.57
N GLN A 59 4.80 -17.81 3.20
CA GLN A 59 6.06 -18.24 3.83
C GLN A 59 6.16 -17.86 5.30
N ASN A 60 5.61 -16.70 5.67
CA ASN A 60 5.78 -16.09 6.98
C ASN A 60 4.57 -16.21 7.91
N ILE A 61 3.45 -16.79 7.45
CA ILE A 61 2.23 -16.89 8.27
C ILE A 61 2.47 -17.64 9.59
N LYS A 62 3.39 -18.62 9.60
CA LYS A 62 3.77 -19.34 10.81
C LYS A 62 4.46 -18.46 11.86
N ASN A 63 5.01 -17.33 11.44
CA ASN A 63 5.66 -16.36 12.31
C ASN A 63 4.71 -15.26 12.80
N PHE A 64 3.46 -15.27 12.33
CA PHE A 64 2.45 -14.33 12.76
C PHE A 64 2.06 -14.58 14.23
N LYS A 65 2.39 -13.64 15.11
CA LYS A 65 2.22 -13.78 16.56
C LYS A 65 0.89 -13.21 17.09
N GLY A 66 0.01 -12.72 16.22
CA GLY A 66 -1.26 -12.10 16.65
C GLY A 66 -1.12 -10.79 17.44
N LYS A 67 0.03 -10.11 17.36
CA LYS A 67 0.27 -8.82 18.04
C LYS A 67 -0.45 -7.65 17.35
N SER A 68 -0.85 -7.83 16.12
CA SER A 68 -1.66 -6.93 15.30
C SER A 68 -2.79 -7.71 14.64
N LYS A 69 -3.73 -7.03 14.00
CA LYS A 69 -4.69 -7.71 13.12
C LYS A 69 -3.97 -8.37 11.94
N LEU A 70 -4.49 -9.48 11.44
CA LEU A 70 -3.97 -10.15 10.23
C LEU A 70 -3.91 -9.19 9.04
N PHE A 71 -4.96 -8.39 8.86
CA PHE A 71 -5.03 -7.31 7.87
C PHE A 71 -3.82 -6.37 7.96
N SER A 72 -3.57 -5.76 9.11
CA SER A 72 -2.47 -4.81 9.29
C SER A 72 -1.11 -5.45 9.04
N TRP A 73 -0.94 -6.71 9.43
CA TRP A 73 0.29 -7.46 9.19
C TRP A 73 0.54 -7.70 7.68
N MET A 74 -0.50 -8.08 6.93
CA MET A 74 -0.38 -8.27 5.48
C MET A 74 -0.13 -6.94 4.76
N TYR A 75 -0.81 -5.88 5.16
CA TYR A 75 -0.60 -4.54 4.61
C TYR A 75 0.81 -4.01 4.86
N ARG A 76 1.38 -4.30 6.03
CA ARG A 76 2.80 -3.99 6.31
C ARG A 76 3.73 -4.72 5.34
N ILE A 77 3.48 -6.00 5.06
CA ILE A 77 4.26 -6.76 4.07
C ILE A 77 4.13 -6.11 2.70
N ALA A 78 2.90 -5.82 2.25
CA ALA A 78 2.62 -5.21 0.95
C ALA A 78 3.28 -3.84 0.79
N THR A 79 3.19 -2.98 1.81
CA THR A 79 3.85 -1.66 1.83
C THR A 79 5.36 -1.80 1.66
N ASN A 80 5.99 -2.68 2.44
CA ASN A 80 7.43 -2.90 2.38
C ASN A 80 7.87 -3.47 1.02
N GLU A 81 7.08 -4.39 0.43
CA GLU A 81 7.37 -4.93 -0.90
C GLU A 81 7.26 -3.84 -1.96
N ALA A 82 6.21 -3.02 -1.93
CA ALA A 82 6.01 -1.94 -2.88
C ALA A 82 7.15 -0.91 -2.83
N LEU A 83 7.54 -0.47 -1.63
CA LEU A 83 8.65 0.48 -1.45
C LEU A 83 9.99 -0.13 -1.88
N SER A 84 10.26 -1.37 -1.50
CA SER A 84 11.49 -2.08 -1.91
C SER A 84 11.56 -2.26 -3.42
N PHE A 85 10.44 -2.59 -4.06
CA PHE A 85 10.33 -2.71 -5.51
C PHE A 85 10.67 -1.38 -6.21
N LEU A 86 10.09 -0.27 -5.77
CA LEU A 86 10.36 1.06 -6.34
C LEU A 86 11.83 1.45 -6.22
N GLN A 87 12.45 1.22 -5.04
CA GLN A 87 13.86 1.49 -4.81
C GLN A 87 14.76 0.66 -5.73
N GLN A 88 14.47 -0.64 -5.87
CA GLN A 88 15.24 -1.52 -6.76
C GLN A 88 15.06 -1.14 -8.23
N LYS A 89 13.85 -0.77 -8.64
CA LYS A 89 13.56 -0.32 -10.02
C LYS A 89 14.31 0.96 -10.35
N ALA A 90 14.28 1.96 -9.46
CA ALA A 90 15.04 3.20 -9.63
C ALA A 90 16.55 2.94 -9.73
N LYS A 91 17.09 2.10 -8.84
CA LYS A 91 18.50 1.70 -8.86
C LYS A 91 18.91 1.01 -10.16
N LYS A 92 18.08 0.07 -10.66
CA LYS A 92 18.34 -0.61 -11.95
C LYS A 92 18.32 0.35 -13.14
N GLN A 93 17.55 1.42 -13.08
CA GLN A 93 17.48 2.46 -14.11
C GLN A 93 18.54 3.54 -13.96
N GLY A 94 19.34 3.52 -12.88
CA GLY A 94 20.35 4.56 -12.60
C GLY A 94 19.74 5.93 -12.31
N ILE A 95 18.52 6.00 -11.78
CA ILE A 95 17.79 7.24 -11.49
C ILE A 95 17.39 7.31 -10.01
N SER A 96 17.06 8.49 -9.53
CA SER A 96 16.53 8.69 -8.18
C SER A 96 15.10 8.15 -8.04
N ASN A 97 14.66 7.89 -6.79
CA ASN A 97 13.27 7.51 -6.51
C ASN A 97 12.27 8.60 -6.97
N VAL A 98 12.63 9.87 -6.87
CA VAL A 98 11.82 11.00 -7.32
C VAL A 98 11.64 10.97 -8.84
N GLU A 99 12.72 10.76 -9.59
CA GLU A 99 12.65 10.63 -11.06
C GLU A 99 11.85 9.40 -11.50
N ALA A 100 12.00 8.27 -10.78
CA ALA A 100 11.21 7.06 -11.05
C ALA A 100 9.71 7.31 -10.83
N GLN A 101 9.36 8.00 -9.75
CA GLN A 101 7.97 8.38 -9.45
C GLN A 101 7.42 9.35 -10.51
N GLN A 102 8.19 10.35 -10.92
CA GLN A 102 7.76 11.27 -11.98
C GLN A 102 7.51 10.55 -13.30
N LYS A 103 8.37 9.59 -13.68
CA LYS A 103 8.15 8.76 -14.87
C LYS A 103 6.88 7.91 -14.76
N ALA A 104 6.58 7.36 -13.57
CA ALA A 104 5.36 6.60 -13.35
C ALA A 104 4.11 7.48 -13.47
N LEU A 105 4.14 8.69 -12.94
CA LEU A 105 3.05 9.67 -13.06
C LEU A 105 2.81 10.10 -14.50
N ASN A 106 3.86 10.36 -15.29
CA ASN A 106 3.72 10.74 -16.69
C ASN A 106 3.10 9.62 -17.55
N LYS A 107 3.25 8.36 -17.12
CA LYS A 107 2.61 7.22 -17.78
C LYS A 107 1.17 6.98 -17.31
N LEU A 108 0.79 7.50 -16.15
CA LEU A 108 -0.52 7.26 -15.57
C LEU A 108 -1.65 7.78 -16.47
N GLU A 109 -1.43 8.92 -17.15
CA GLU A 109 -2.40 9.54 -18.05
C GLU A 109 -2.73 8.66 -19.27
N SER A 110 -1.78 7.81 -19.71
CA SER A 110 -1.96 6.85 -20.81
C SER A 110 -2.24 5.42 -20.34
N ASP A 111 -2.35 5.20 -19.03
CA ASP A 111 -2.60 3.88 -18.45
C ASP A 111 -4.08 3.54 -18.54
N VAL A 112 -4.43 2.55 -19.34
CA VAL A 112 -5.82 2.07 -19.55
C VAL A 112 -6.50 1.56 -18.24
N PHE A 113 -5.71 1.27 -17.21
CA PHE A 113 -6.18 0.87 -15.90
C PHE A 113 -6.31 2.04 -14.92
N PHE A 114 -6.03 3.27 -15.38
CA PHE A 114 -6.27 4.48 -14.61
C PHE A 114 -7.64 5.06 -15.01
N ASP A 115 -8.63 4.81 -14.18
CA ASP A 115 -10.00 5.31 -14.34
C ASP A 115 -10.18 6.66 -13.61
N GLY A 116 -9.23 7.58 -13.84
CA GLY A 116 -9.19 8.89 -13.20
C GLY A 116 -9.37 10.03 -14.20
N ASP A 117 -10.12 11.05 -13.80
CA ASP A 117 -10.25 12.30 -14.55
C ASP A 117 -9.01 13.22 -14.35
N GLU A 118 -9.05 14.38 -14.99
CA GLU A 118 -7.99 15.41 -14.90
C GLU A 118 -7.74 15.85 -13.44
N ILE A 119 -8.80 15.89 -12.61
CA ILE A 119 -8.71 16.30 -11.20
C ILE A 119 -7.96 15.22 -10.40
N GLN A 120 -8.24 13.95 -10.66
CA GLN A 120 -7.55 12.85 -10.00
C GLN A 120 -6.07 12.79 -10.42
N LEU A 121 -5.75 13.07 -11.68
CA LEU A 121 -4.37 13.16 -12.14
C LEU A 121 -3.62 14.33 -11.46
N LYS A 122 -4.26 15.50 -11.33
CA LYS A 122 -3.71 16.63 -10.58
C LYS A 122 -3.47 16.28 -9.12
N LEU A 123 -4.39 15.56 -8.49
CA LEU A 123 -4.23 15.07 -7.11
C LEU A 123 -3.02 14.13 -6.99
N GLN A 124 -2.84 13.18 -7.91
CA GLN A 124 -1.67 12.30 -7.91
C GLN A 124 -0.36 13.08 -8.07
N LYS A 125 -0.33 14.10 -8.95
CA LYS A 125 0.82 15.02 -9.10
C LYS A 125 1.09 15.79 -7.81
N ALA A 126 0.06 16.29 -7.13
CA ALA A 126 0.20 16.97 -5.84
C ALA A 126 0.76 16.02 -4.75
N ILE A 127 0.24 14.80 -4.65
CA ILE A 127 0.72 13.79 -3.69
C ILE A 127 2.21 13.49 -3.93
N ALA A 128 2.67 13.41 -5.17
CA ALA A 128 4.06 13.13 -5.49
C ALA A 128 5.05 14.21 -5.03
N THR A 129 4.59 15.43 -4.76
CA THR A 129 5.42 16.50 -4.17
C THR A 129 5.68 16.33 -2.68
N LEU A 130 4.93 15.44 -2.01
CA LEU A 130 5.06 15.20 -0.58
C LEU A 130 6.27 14.31 -0.25
N PRO A 131 6.86 14.42 0.95
CA PRO A 131 7.78 13.41 1.46
C PRO A 131 7.12 12.01 1.49
N GLU A 132 7.89 10.95 1.26
CA GLU A 132 7.40 9.56 1.14
C GLU A 132 6.45 9.14 2.28
N LYS A 133 6.82 9.44 3.52
CA LYS A 133 5.96 9.12 4.68
C LYS A 133 4.61 9.85 4.65
N GLN A 134 4.60 11.12 4.20
CA GLN A 134 3.36 11.88 4.07
C GLN A 134 2.49 11.33 2.93
N GLN A 135 3.11 10.90 1.82
CA GLN A 135 2.41 10.24 0.72
C GLN A 135 1.70 8.96 1.20
N LEU A 136 2.41 8.08 1.93
CA LEU A 136 1.84 6.83 2.44
C LEU A 136 0.66 7.08 3.37
N VAL A 137 0.82 7.96 4.35
CA VAL A 137 -0.25 8.30 5.30
C VAL A 137 -1.46 8.89 4.58
N PHE A 138 -1.22 9.80 3.63
CA PHE A 138 -2.30 10.41 2.85
C PHE A 138 -3.05 9.36 2.03
N LYS A 139 -2.34 8.50 1.29
CA LYS A 139 -2.94 7.46 0.46
C LYS A 139 -3.77 6.46 1.27
N MET A 140 -3.22 5.95 2.37
CA MET A 140 -3.94 5.03 3.26
C MET A 140 -5.18 5.68 3.90
N LYS A 141 -5.09 6.96 4.26
CA LYS A 141 -6.21 7.65 4.91
C LYS A 141 -7.27 8.11 3.93
N TYR A 142 -6.87 8.65 2.78
CA TYR A 142 -7.78 9.27 1.80
C TYR A 142 -8.40 8.25 0.84
N PHE A 143 -7.60 7.37 0.23
CA PHE A 143 -8.11 6.41 -0.77
C PHE A 143 -8.62 5.10 -0.16
N GLU A 144 -8.06 4.70 0.97
CA GLU A 144 -8.35 3.40 1.60
C GLU A 144 -9.17 3.54 2.88
N GLU A 145 -9.41 4.78 3.34
CA GLU A 145 -10.22 5.13 4.52
C GLU A 145 -9.79 4.43 5.82
N LEU A 146 -8.53 3.99 5.90
CA LEU A 146 -8.02 3.26 7.06
C LEU A 146 -8.07 4.12 8.33
N LYS A 147 -8.31 3.48 9.46
CA LYS A 147 -8.23 4.12 10.77
C LYS A 147 -6.77 4.42 11.12
N TYR A 148 -6.53 5.50 11.86
CA TYR A 148 -5.16 5.84 12.27
C TYR A 148 -4.48 4.74 13.09
N GLU A 149 -5.25 3.97 13.86
CA GLU A 149 -4.77 2.82 14.60
C GLU A 149 -4.26 1.71 13.67
N GLU A 150 -4.96 1.47 12.56
CA GLU A 150 -4.56 0.50 11.53
C GLU A 150 -3.31 0.99 10.77
N ILE A 151 -3.29 2.26 10.37
CA ILE A 151 -2.10 2.87 9.75
C ILE A 151 -0.90 2.78 10.70
N SER A 152 -1.10 3.06 12.00
CA SER A 152 -0.07 2.96 13.04
C SER A 152 0.54 1.54 13.10
N GLU A 153 -0.29 0.52 13.02
CA GLU A 153 0.17 -0.87 12.95
C GLU A 153 0.92 -1.18 11.65
N ILE A 154 0.51 -0.60 10.51
CA ILE A 154 1.13 -0.85 9.20
C ILE A 154 2.51 -0.19 9.10
N VAL A 155 2.63 1.09 9.48
CA VAL A 155 3.85 1.89 9.25
C VAL A 155 4.72 2.10 10.49
N ASP A 156 4.35 1.49 11.62
CA ASP A 156 5.05 1.55 12.92
C ASP A 156 5.31 3.01 13.37
N THR A 157 4.23 3.80 13.38
CA THR A 157 4.28 5.23 13.70
C THR A 157 3.10 5.59 14.61
N SER A 158 3.32 6.43 15.63
CA SER A 158 2.26 6.79 16.59
C SER A 158 1.08 7.50 15.92
N VAL A 159 -0.14 7.27 16.42
CA VAL A 159 -1.37 7.89 15.93
C VAL A 159 -1.27 9.43 15.93
N GLY A 160 -0.65 10.02 16.96
CA GLY A 160 -0.45 11.47 17.00
C GLY A 160 0.43 12.00 15.86
N ALA A 161 1.54 11.31 15.57
CA ALA A 161 2.42 11.66 14.44
C ALA A 161 1.73 11.46 13.09
N LEU A 162 0.88 10.42 12.94
CA LEU A 162 0.10 10.19 11.73
C LEU A 162 -0.92 11.30 11.47
N LYS A 163 -1.64 11.74 12.52
CA LYS A 163 -2.60 12.87 12.41
C LYS A 163 -1.90 14.16 11.98
N ALA A 164 -0.76 14.47 12.59
CA ALA A 164 0.05 15.64 12.21
C ALA A 164 0.56 15.51 10.76
N SER A 165 1.07 14.34 10.38
CA SER A 165 1.55 14.05 9.02
C SER A 165 0.45 14.20 7.97
N TYR A 166 -0.74 13.67 8.23
CA TYR A 166 -1.89 13.79 7.34
C TYR A 166 -2.35 15.26 7.20
N HIS A 167 -2.45 15.99 8.30
CA HIS A 167 -2.81 17.42 8.26
C HIS A 167 -1.84 18.24 7.42
N LEU A 168 -0.54 18.02 7.59
CA LEU A 168 0.48 18.68 6.78
C LEU A 168 0.40 18.28 5.29
N ALA A 169 0.10 17.01 5.01
CA ALA A 169 -0.09 16.53 3.65
C ALA A 169 -1.27 17.22 2.97
N VAL A 170 -2.44 17.27 3.64
CA VAL A 170 -3.63 17.94 3.13
C VAL A 170 -3.34 19.41 2.81
N LYS A 171 -2.72 20.15 3.74
CA LYS A 171 -2.38 21.57 3.53
C LYS A 171 -1.51 21.78 2.30
N LYS A 172 -0.46 20.97 2.12
CA LYS A 172 0.43 21.07 0.94
C LYS A 172 -0.28 20.72 -0.37
N ILE A 173 -1.16 19.72 -0.36
CA ILE A 173 -1.98 19.36 -1.52
C ILE A 173 -2.92 20.50 -1.90
N GLU A 174 -3.61 21.09 -0.92
CA GLU A 174 -4.48 22.25 -1.16
C GLU A 174 -3.71 23.44 -1.74
N GLU A 175 -2.52 23.72 -1.22
CA GLU A 175 -1.64 24.78 -1.75
C GLU A 175 -1.25 24.50 -3.20
N TYR A 176 -0.85 23.23 -3.50
CA TYR A 176 -0.51 22.82 -4.87
C TYR A 176 -1.69 22.98 -5.85
N LEU A 177 -2.89 22.51 -5.45
CA LEU A 177 -4.08 22.56 -6.30
C LEU A 177 -4.62 23.99 -6.55
N LYS A 178 -4.32 24.96 -5.67
CA LYS A 178 -4.68 26.37 -5.86
C LYS A 178 -3.81 27.07 -6.90
N VAL A 179 -2.59 26.61 -7.11
CA VAL A 179 -1.59 27.26 -7.96
C VAL A 179 -1.52 26.62 -9.35
N ASN A 180 -1.88 25.35 -9.48
CA ASN A 180 -1.82 24.55 -10.71
C ASN A 180 -3.21 24.10 -11.17
#